data_fc478a619a46665f230061e5011ddfdf
#
_entry.id   fc478a619a46665f230061e5011ddfdf
#
_cell.length_a   1.000
_cell.length_b   1.000
_cell.length_c   1.000
_cell.angle_alpha   90.00
_cell.angle_beta   90.00
_cell.angle_gamma   90.00
#
_symmetry.space_group_name_H-M   'P 1'
#
loop_
_entity.id
_entity.type
_entity.pdbx_description
1 polymer ?
#
loop_
_entity_poly.entity_id
_entity_poly.type
_entity_poly.pdbx_seq_one_letter_code
_entity_poly.pdbx_strand_id
1 'polypeptide(L)'
;RAPGPIGLQSIGGVIKHLGALTSIGSSTVNSYRRLWDTGFWAPIFADWGYQNRTCALRVSAPGRFEYRSVDSMVNPYLMGSGLLKAFDDGIDNKLDAGEAEERNIYEAIDAGKDVKKLPMSLGEALDELRNDEVIKSAMPGDMFRVFEHYKRDEWERFMHTTTEWDTETYLDCLP
;
A
#
# COMPACT_ATOMS: atom_id res chain seq x y z
N ARG A 1 22.46 8.61 -9.74
CA ARG A 1 23.12 7.33 -9.45
C ARG A 1 22.03 6.36 -8.97
N ALA A 2 22.09 5.11 -9.43
CA ALA A 2 21.23 4.04 -8.95
C ALA A 2 21.39 3.84 -7.43
N PRO A 3 20.35 3.33 -6.71
CA PRO A 3 20.52 2.88 -5.35
C PRO A 3 21.63 1.82 -5.26
N GLY A 4 22.43 1.86 -4.19
CA GLY A 4 23.38 0.79 -3.92
C GLY A 4 22.68 -0.52 -3.52
N PRO A 5 23.43 -1.63 -3.35
CA PRO A 5 22.85 -2.94 -3.01
C PRO A 5 21.88 -2.91 -1.82
N ILE A 6 22.26 -2.22 -0.74
CA ILE A 6 21.39 -2.05 0.45
C ILE A 6 20.09 -1.31 0.10
N GLY A 7 20.20 -0.26 -0.73
CA GLY A 7 19.01 0.48 -1.16
C GLY A 7 18.05 -0.34 -2.02
N LEU A 8 18.58 -1.19 -2.92
CA LEU A 8 17.78 -2.12 -3.71
C LEU A 8 17.13 -3.19 -2.83
N GLN A 9 17.88 -3.76 -1.89
CA GLN A 9 17.33 -4.73 -0.92
C GLN A 9 16.22 -4.10 -0.07
N SER A 10 16.39 -2.85 0.37
CA SER A 10 15.35 -2.12 1.10
C SER A 10 14.09 -1.91 0.25
N ILE A 11 14.25 -1.56 -1.04
CA ILE A 11 13.14 -1.47 -2.00
C ILE A 11 12.45 -2.83 -2.15
N GLY A 12 13.22 -3.92 -2.31
CA GLY A 12 12.70 -5.29 -2.39
C GLY A 12 11.87 -5.66 -1.16
N GLY A 13 12.36 -5.32 0.04
CA GLY A 13 11.63 -5.50 1.29
C GLY A 13 10.30 -4.74 1.32
N VAL A 14 10.30 -3.47 0.94
CA VAL A 14 9.06 -2.68 0.88
C VAL A 14 8.08 -3.27 -0.13
N ILE A 15 8.51 -3.65 -1.33
CA ILE A 15 7.66 -4.27 -2.36
C ILE A 15 7.01 -5.54 -1.85
N LYS A 16 7.76 -6.41 -1.18
CA LYS A 16 7.26 -7.67 -0.60
C LYS A 16 6.13 -7.42 0.40
N HIS A 17 6.29 -6.41 1.27
CA HIS A 17 5.37 -6.09 2.35
C HIS A 17 4.37 -4.98 2.02
N LEU A 18 4.31 -4.53 0.77
CA LEU A 18 3.56 -3.33 0.39
C LEU A 18 2.05 -3.46 0.64
N GLY A 19 1.48 -4.66 0.49
CA GLY A 19 0.08 -4.94 0.81
C GLY A 19 -0.25 -4.65 2.28
N ALA A 20 0.55 -5.20 3.19
CA ALA A 20 0.40 -4.99 4.63
C ALA A 20 0.67 -3.51 5.02
N LEU A 21 1.72 -2.91 4.46
CA LEU A 21 2.04 -1.50 4.68
C LEU A 21 0.92 -0.55 4.22
N THR A 22 0.13 -0.93 3.22
CA THR A 22 -1.02 -0.15 2.75
C THR A 22 -2.07 0.03 3.86
N SER A 23 -2.27 -0.95 4.75
CA SER A 23 -3.21 -0.82 5.88
C SER A 23 -2.83 0.28 6.86
N ILE A 24 -1.53 0.55 7.00
CA ILE A 24 -0.99 1.61 7.86
C ILE A 24 -0.94 2.94 7.12
N GLY A 25 -0.47 2.92 5.87
CA GLY A 25 -0.28 4.12 5.04
C GLY A 25 -1.59 4.72 4.53
N SER A 26 -2.60 3.90 4.30
CA SER A 26 -3.95 4.25 3.87
C SER A 26 -4.95 3.71 4.89
N SER A 27 -4.96 4.28 6.08
CA SER A 27 -5.51 3.69 7.30
C SER A 27 -7.00 3.95 7.53
N THR A 28 -7.74 4.48 6.56
CA THR A 28 -9.19 4.72 6.67
C THR A 28 -9.94 4.20 5.45
N VAL A 29 -11.24 3.92 5.59
CA VAL A 29 -12.08 3.54 4.44
C VAL A 29 -12.04 4.59 3.33
N ASN A 30 -11.94 5.87 3.70
CA ASN A 30 -11.87 6.96 2.74
C ASN A 30 -10.54 7.00 1.96
N SER A 31 -9.45 6.49 2.54
CA SER A 31 -8.11 6.47 1.91
C SER A 31 -8.10 5.75 0.56
N TYR A 32 -8.94 4.75 0.40
CA TYR A 32 -8.99 3.89 -0.80
C TYR A 32 -9.77 4.50 -1.96
N ARG A 33 -10.61 5.49 -1.72
CA ARG A 33 -11.43 6.13 -2.79
C ARG A 33 -10.57 6.69 -3.92
N ARG A 34 -9.41 7.26 -3.60
CA ARG A 34 -8.45 7.78 -4.58
C ARG A 34 -7.81 6.71 -5.46
N LEU A 35 -7.85 5.43 -5.04
CA LEU A 35 -7.22 4.33 -5.78
C LEU A 35 -8.09 3.85 -6.95
N TRP A 36 -9.38 4.18 -6.95
CA TRP A 36 -10.33 3.80 -7.99
C TRP A 36 -10.33 4.74 -9.18
N ASP A 37 -9.67 5.89 -9.08
CA ASP A 37 -9.51 6.84 -10.17
C ASP A 37 -8.04 6.94 -10.58
N THR A 38 -7.71 6.40 -11.74
CA THR A 38 -6.34 6.42 -12.28
C THR A 38 -5.83 7.82 -12.60
N GLY A 39 -6.73 8.79 -12.77
CA GLY A 39 -6.40 10.20 -12.99
C GLY A 39 -5.66 10.86 -11.82
N PHE A 40 -5.81 10.35 -10.61
CA PHE A 40 -5.11 10.86 -9.42
C PHE A 40 -3.66 10.36 -9.29
N TRP A 41 -3.21 9.47 -10.17
CA TRP A 41 -1.84 8.90 -10.11
C TRP A 41 -1.48 8.31 -8.73
N ALA A 42 -2.49 7.85 -8.01
CA ALA A 42 -2.29 7.10 -6.77
C ALA A 42 -1.74 5.71 -7.14
N PRO A 43 -0.67 5.24 -6.49
CA PRO A 43 -0.07 3.96 -6.84
C PRO A 43 -0.98 2.81 -6.39
N ILE A 44 -1.34 1.94 -7.33
CA ILE A 44 -2.16 0.75 -7.09
C ILE A 44 -1.44 -0.56 -7.42
N PHE A 45 -0.15 -0.47 -7.78
CA PHE A 45 0.68 -1.63 -8.11
C PHE A 45 1.96 -1.65 -7.28
N ALA A 46 2.39 -2.84 -6.89
CA ALA A 46 3.61 -3.07 -6.10
C ALA A 46 4.84 -3.02 -7.01
N ASP A 47 5.28 -1.82 -7.36
CA ASP A 47 6.39 -1.60 -8.28
C ASP A 47 7.22 -0.38 -7.88
N TRP A 48 8.39 -0.23 -8.51
CA TRP A 48 9.30 0.89 -8.30
C TRP A 48 9.90 1.41 -9.60
N GLY A 49 10.31 2.67 -9.62
CA GLY A 49 10.96 3.25 -10.80
C GLY A 49 11.70 4.56 -10.52
N TYR A 50 12.55 4.95 -11.48
CA TYR A 50 13.26 6.23 -11.43
C TYR A 50 12.35 7.36 -11.93
N GLN A 51 12.20 8.42 -11.09
CA GLN A 51 11.33 9.56 -11.41
C GLN A 51 9.89 9.18 -11.82
N ASN A 52 9.50 7.93 -11.61
CA ASN A 52 8.22 7.38 -12.03
C ASN A 52 7.15 7.59 -10.97
N ARG A 53 6.19 8.47 -11.24
CA ARG A 53 5.08 8.78 -10.33
C ARG A 53 3.91 7.79 -10.40
N THR A 54 3.96 6.84 -11.32
CA THR A 54 2.93 5.80 -11.42
C THR A 54 3.25 4.57 -10.56
N CYS A 55 4.52 4.44 -10.09
CA CYS A 55 4.95 3.37 -9.20
C CYS A 55 4.68 3.70 -7.72
N ALA A 56 4.56 2.65 -6.89
CA ALA A 56 4.41 2.79 -5.43
C ALA A 56 5.69 3.33 -4.77
N LEU A 57 6.86 2.97 -5.31
CA LEU A 57 8.15 3.47 -4.87
C LEU A 57 8.84 4.26 -5.99
N ARG A 58 9.23 5.47 -5.69
CA ARG A 58 9.90 6.36 -6.65
C ARG A 58 11.29 6.72 -6.17
N VAL A 59 12.31 6.38 -6.93
CA VAL A 59 13.66 6.91 -6.73
C VAL A 59 13.69 8.31 -7.31
N SER A 60 13.64 9.33 -6.45
CA SER A 60 13.48 10.74 -6.84
C SER A 60 14.79 11.51 -6.87
N ALA A 61 15.84 11.00 -6.21
CA ALA A 61 17.19 11.57 -6.21
C ALA A 61 18.21 10.49 -5.79
N PRO A 62 19.52 10.71 -6.00
CA PRO A 62 20.55 9.83 -5.48
C PRO A 62 20.43 9.64 -3.96
N GLY A 63 20.40 8.39 -3.51
CA GLY A 63 20.30 8.04 -2.08
C GLY A 63 18.93 8.27 -1.46
N ARG A 64 17.90 8.55 -2.25
CA ARG A 64 16.53 8.78 -1.76
C ARG A 64 15.49 8.09 -2.64
N PHE A 65 14.56 7.38 -1.99
CA PHE A 65 13.30 6.99 -2.62
C PHE A 65 12.10 7.44 -1.80
N GLU A 66 10.97 7.54 -2.44
CA GLU A 66 9.68 7.97 -1.87
C GLU A 66 8.74 6.78 -1.81
N TYR A 67 8.17 6.53 -0.65
CA TYR A 67 7.01 5.65 -0.49
C TYR A 67 5.74 6.47 -0.78
N ARG A 68 4.95 6.03 -1.77
CA ARG A 68 3.83 6.83 -2.30
C ARG A 68 2.45 6.27 -1.98
N SER A 69 2.37 5.04 -1.45
CA SER A 69 1.12 4.40 -1.02
C SER A 69 0.70 4.86 0.38
N VAL A 70 0.73 6.16 0.61
CA VAL A 70 0.44 6.80 1.90
C VAL A 70 -0.42 8.04 1.68
N ASP A 71 -1.31 8.34 2.61
CA ASP A 71 -2.09 9.58 2.63
C ASP A 71 -1.93 10.38 3.93
N SER A 72 -2.65 11.50 4.05
CA SER A 72 -2.55 12.41 5.18
C SER A 72 -3.16 11.88 6.48
N MET A 73 -3.89 10.78 6.46
CA MET A 73 -4.47 10.13 7.64
C MET A 73 -3.51 9.14 8.32
N VAL A 74 -2.31 8.99 7.76
CA VAL A 74 -1.30 8.07 8.27
C VAL A 74 -0.80 8.47 9.66
N ASN A 75 -0.62 7.49 10.55
CA ASN A 75 0.20 7.68 11.73
C ASN A 75 1.69 7.55 11.34
N PRO A 76 2.48 8.64 11.34
CA PRO A 76 3.86 8.61 10.86
C PRO A 76 4.78 7.71 11.69
N TYR A 77 4.48 7.51 12.96
CA TYR A 77 5.27 6.63 13.84
C TYR A 77 5.06 5.16 13.49
N LEU A 78 3.80 4.74 13.27
CA LEU A 78 3.49 3.40 12.81
C LEU A 78 4.05 3.14 11.42
N MET A 79 3.90 4.09 10.51
CA MET A 79 4.42 3.97 9.14
C MET A 79 5.95 3.87 9.15
N GLY A 80 6.63 4.70 9.94
CA GLY A 80 8.08 4.62 10.12
C GLY A 80 8.53 3.26 10.66
N SER A 81 7.85 2.74 11.69
CA SER A 81 8.12 1.42 12.25
C SER A 81 7.92 0.30 11.20
N GLY A 82 6.83 0.32 10.47
CA GLY A 82 6.54 -0.65 9.40
C GLY A 82 7.57 -0.62 8.29
N LEU A 83 7.97 0.58 7.82
CA LEU A 83 9.00 0.72 6.78
C LEU A 83 10.36 0.21 7.27
N LEU A 84 10.77 0.50 8.51
CA LEU A 84 12.03 -0.01 9.06
C LEU A 84 12.03 -1.54 9.10
N LYS A 85 10.93 -2.18 9.51
CA LYS A 85 10.80 -3.64 9.48
C LYS A 85 10.88 -4.22 8.07
N ALA A 86 10.25 -3.56 7.10
CA ALA A 86 10.35 -3.96 5.70
C ALA A 86 11.78 -3.81 5.16
N PHE A 87 12.50 -2.76 5.55
CA PHE A 87 13.91 -2.58 5.18
C PHE A 87 14.80 -3.67 5.77
N ASP A 88 14.63 -3.95 7.08
CA ASP A 88 15.38 -5.00 7.77
C ASP A 88 15.17 -6.36 7.08
N ASP A 89 13.92 -6.75 6.83
CA ASP A 89 13.62 -8.01 6.11
C ASP A 89 14.26 -8.03 4.71
N GLY A 90 14.20 -6.92 3.99
CA GLY A 90 14.79 -6.79 2.66
C GLY A 90 16.31 -6.95 2.68
N ILE A 91 16.99 -6.36 3.66
CA ILE A 91 18.45 -6.39 3.79
C ILE A 91 18.90 -7.78 4.29
N ASP A 92 18.28 -8.29 5.33
CA ASP A 92 18.65 -9.57 5.97
C ASP A 92 18.46 -10.75 5.01
N ASN A 93 17.38 -10.72 4.24
CA ASN A 93 17.05 -11.77 3.27
C ASN A 93 17.57 -11.48 1.85
N LYS A 94 18.29 -10.36 1.64
CA LYS A 94 18.84 -9.93 0.34
C LYS A 94 17.78 -9.95 -0.76
N LEU A 95 16.60 -9.39 -0.47
CA LEU A 95 15.48 -9.42 -1.38
C LEU A 95 15.78 -8.62 -2.65
N ASP A 96 15.38 -9.18 -3.78
CA ASP A 96 15.49 -8.53 -5.07
C ASP A 96 14.34 -7.54 -5.26
N ALA A 97 14.66 -6.30 -5.63
CA ALA A 97 13.69 -5.27 -5.98
C ALA A 97 13.04 -5.50 -7.36
N GLY A 98 13.60 -6.39 -8.17
CA GLY A 98 13.26 -6.51 -9.59
C GLY A 98 13.77 -5.32 -10.42
N GLU A 99 13.44 -5.32 -11.69
CA GLU A 99 13.80 -4.25 -12.61
C GLU A 99 12.98 -2.98 -12.36
N ALA A 100 13.60 -1.81 -12.48
CA ALA A 100 12.88 -0.54 -12.38
C ALA A 100 11.92 -0.35 -13.57
N GLU A 101 10.71 0.10 -13.31
CA GLU A 101 9.75 0.44 -14.37
C GLU A 101 9.98 1.88 -14.84
N GLU A 102 10.35 2.04 -16.10
CA GLU A 102 10.59 3.32 -16.73
C GLU A 102 9.37 3.89 -17.46
N ARG A 103 8.40 3.02 -17.79
CA ARG A 103 7.15 3.38 -18.48
C ARG A 103 6.09 3.81 -17.48
N ASN A 104 5.03 4.39 -17.98
CA ASN A 104 3.78 4.47 -17.21
C ASN A 104 3.32 3.04 -16.85
N ILE A 105 3.13 2.76 -15.56
CA ILE A 105 2.79 1.40 -15.09
C ILE A 105 1.50 0.87 -15.71
N TYR A 106 0.54 1.73 -16.00
CA TYR A 106 -0.73 1.32 -16.64
C TYR A 106 -0.48 0.83 -18.07
N GLU A 107 0.36 1.53 -18.84
CA GLU A 107 0.76 1.13 -20.20
C GLU A 107 1.59 -0.16 -20.16
N ALA A 108 2.42 -0.34 -19.12
CA ALA A 108 3.20 -1.56 -18.95
C ALA A 108 2.30 -2.78 -18.69
N ILE A 109 1.25 -2.61 -17.89
CA ILE A 109 0.26 -3.65 -17.59
C ILE A 109 -0.58 -3.98 -18.82
N ASP A 110 -1.04 -2.97 -19.55
CA ASP A 110 -1.74 -3.15 -20.82
C ASP A 110 -0.89 -3.91 -21.85
N ALA A 111 0.43 -3.74 -21.77
CA ALA A 111 1.40 -4.49 -22.58
C ALA A 111 1.74 -5.89 -22.02
N GLY A 112 1.07 -6.34 -20.95
CA GLY A 112 1.20 -7.69 -20.39
C GLY A 112 2.18 -7.82 -19.23
N LYS A 113 2.63 -6.72 -18.61
CA LYS A 113 3.44 -6.78 -17.38
C LYS A 113 2.58 -7.33 -16.24
N ASP A 114 3.06 -8.41 -15.61
CA ASP A 114 2.46 -8.97 -14.40
C ASP A 114 3.02 -8.25 -13.15
N VAL A 115 2.15 -7.57 -12.42
CA VAL A 115 2.51 -6.84 -11.18
C VAL A 115 1.41 -7.02 -10.16
N LYS A 116 1.78 -7.34 -8.91
CA LYS A 116 0.82 -7.47 -7.81
C LYS A 116 0.07 -6.15 -7.62
N LYS A 117 -1.26 -6.21 -7.70
CA LYS A 117 -2.13 -5.09 -7.35
C LYS A 117 -2.16 -4.91 -5.83
N LEU A 118 -2.13 -3.66 -5.38
CA LEU A 118 -2.29 -3.33 -3.97
C LEU A 118 -3.75 -3.52 -3.52
N PRO A 119 -4.00 -3.68 -2.21
CA PRO A 119 -5.36 -3.69 -1.68
C PRO A 119 -6.14 -2.45 -2.11
N MET A 120 -7.38 -2.63 -2.52
CA MET A 120 -8.26 -1.57 -3.00
C MET A 120 -9.33 -1.18 -1.97
N SER A 121 -9.30 -1.82 -0.80
CA SER A 121 -10.17 -1.53 0.33
C SER A 121 -9.43 -1.69 1.66
N LEU A 122 -9.93 -1.06 2.71
CA LEU A 122 -9.39 -1.23 4.06
C LEU A 122 -9.47 -2.70 4.51
N GLY A 123 -10.57 -3.39 4.17
CA GLY A 123 -10.74 -4.80 4.51
C GLY A 123 -9.63 -5.67 3.92
N GLU A 124 -9.36 -5.56 2.62
CA GLU A 124 -8.27 -6.28 1.95
C GLU A 124 -6.90 -5.96 2.54
N ALA A 125 -6.63 -4.69 2.84
CA ALA A 125 -5.35 -4.29 3.42
C ALA A 125 -5.14 -4.85 4.84
N LEU A 126 -6.20 -4.93 5.64
CA LEU A 126 -6.14 -5.57 6.97
C LEU A 126 -5.92 -7.08 6.87
N ASP A 127 -6.44 -7.73 5.83
CA ASP A 127 -6.21 -9.15 5.59
C ASP A 127 -4.73 -9.40 5.19
N GLU A 128 -4.15 -8.55 4.34
CA GLU A 128 -2.71 -8.58 4.03
C GLU A 128 -1.88 -8.36 5.31
N LEU A 129 -2.21 -7.37 6.15
CA LEU A 129 -1.51 -7.13 7.41
C LEU A 129 -1.60 -8.33 8.38
N ARG A 130 -2.77 -8.94 8.50
CA ARG A 130 -2.98 -10.11 9.37
C ARG A 130 -2.06 -11.28 9.00
N ASN A 131 -1.75 -11.43 7.73
CA ASN A 131 -0.92 -12.50 7.18
C ASN A 131 0.58 -12.14 7.09
N ASP A 132 0.98 -10.93 7.46
CA ASP A 132 2.36 -10.46 7.38
C ASP A 132 3.00 -10.34 8.77
N GLU A 133 3.74 -11.38 9.17
CA GLU A 133 4.39 -11.42 10.49
C GLU A 133 5.47 -10.34 10.66
N VAL A 134 6.13 -9.93 9.57
CA VAL A 134 7.18 -8.90 9.61
C VAL A 134 6.55 -7.55 9.96
N ILE A 135 5.50 -7.14 9.24
CA ILE A 135 4.85 -5.85 9.49
C ILE A 135 4.07 -5.87 10.81
N LYS A 136 3.45 -7.00 11.20
CA LYS A 136 2.86 -7.13 12.54
C LYS A 136 3.89 -6.88 13.65
N SER A 137 5.13 -7.34 13.48
CA SER A 137 6.19 -7.12 14.46
C SER A 137 6.57 -5.64 14.67
N ALA A 138 6.16 -4.76 13.77
CA ALA A 138 6.28 -3.31 13.95
C ALA A 138 5.34 -2.74 15.02
N MET A 139 4.37 -3.53 15.48
CA MET A 139 3.34 -3.19 16.46
C MET A 139 3.47 -4.11 17.69
N PRO A 140 4.38 -3.82 18.63
CA PRO A 140 4.68 -4.71 19.75
C PRO A 140 3.53 -4.78 20.77
N GLY A 141 3.53 -5.86 21.58
CA GLY A 141 2.53 -6.11 22.60
C GLY A 141 1.11 -6.19 22.04
N ASP A 142 0.19 -5.48 22.65
CA ASP A 142 -1.22 -5.44 22.21
C ASP A 142 -1.51 -4.49 21.03
N MET A 143 -0.51 -3.75 20.55
CA MET A 143 -0.72 -2.69 19.57
C MET A 143 -1.32 -3.20 18.26
N PHE A 144 -0.82 -4.33 17.73
CA PHE A 144 -1.41 -4.94 16.53
C PHE A 144 -2.87 -5.30 16.75
N ARG A 145 -3.19 -5.98 17.86
CA ARG A 145 -4.56 -6.40 18.19
C ARG A 145 -5.51 -5.20 18.30
N VAL A 146 -5.06 -4.12 18.95
CA VAL A 146 -5.84 -2.88 19.09
C VAL A 146 -6.02 -2.20 17.73
N PHE A 147 -4.95 -2.02 16.95
CA PHE A 147 -5.02 -1.41 15.63
C PHE A 147 -5.96 -2.19 14.70
N GLU A 148 -5.79 -3.50 14.61
CA GLU A 148 -6.60 -4.36 13.74
C GLU A 148 -8.07 -4.33 14.16
N HIS A 149 -8.36 -4.41 15.47
CA HIS A 149 -9.72 -4.35 15.99
C HIS A 149 -10.42 -3.02 15.60
N TYR A 150 -9.78 -1.87 15.86
CA TYR A 150 -10.38 -0.57 15.54
C TYR A 150 -10.58 -0.37 14.04
N LYS A 151 -9.64 -0.83 13.22
CA LYS A 151 -9.73 -0.67 11.77
C LYS A 151 -10.72 -1.65 11.15
N ARG A 152 -10.84 -2.84 11.69
CA ARG A 152 -11.86 -3.82 11.28
C ARG A 152 -13.27 -3.33 11.64
N ASP A 153 -13.46 -2.79 12.85
CA ASP A 153 -14.73 -2.18 13.26
C ASP A 153 -15.10 -0.97 12.35
N GLU A 154 -14.14 -0.12 11.99
CA GLU A 154 -14.36 0.97 11.03
C GLU A 154 -14.85 0.44 9.68
N TRP A 155 -14.19 -0.60 9.15
CA TRP A 155 -14.55 -1.25 7.89
C TRP A 155 -15.94 -1.88 7.94
N GLU A 156 -16.24 -2.65 8.99
CA GLU A 156 -17.53 -3.32 9.16
C GLU A 156 -18.69 -2.32 9.29
N ARG A 157 -18.51 -1.26 10.09
CA ARG A 157 -19.52 -0.19 10.20
C ARG A 157 -19.75 0.51 8.87
N PHE A 158 -18.70 0.78 8.12
CA PHE A 158 -18.83 1.36 6.77
C PHE A 158 -19.65 0.45 5.85
N MET A 159 -19.38 -0.87 5.85
CA MET A 159 -20.08 -1.85 5.02
C MET A 159 -21.55 -2.01 5.38
N HIS A 160 -21.91 -1.78 6.64
CA HIS A 160 -23.31 -1.83 7.10
C HIS A 160 -24.06 -0.49 6.93
N THR A 161 -23.38 0.58 6.53
CA THR A 161 -24.00 1.91 6.39
C THR A 161 -24.60 2.07 5.00
N THR A 162 -25.91 2.29 4.92
CA THR A 162 -26.57 2.70 3.68
C THR A 162 -26.19 4.13 3.35
N THR A 163 -25.69 4.35 2.15
CA THR A 163 -25.25 5.67 1.65
C THR A 163 -26.32 6.33 0.78
N GLU A 164 -26.17 7.62 0.50
CA GLU A 164 -27.01 8.31 -0.47
C GLU A 164 -26.96 7.64 -1.85
N TRP A 165 -25.77 7.18 -2.25
CA TRP A 165 -25.60 6.47 -3.52
C TRP A 165 -26.43 5.18 -3.58
N ASP A 166 -26.52 4.41 -2.51
CA ASP A 166 -27.36 3.20 -2.45
C ASP A 166 -28.83 3.57 -2.63
N THR A 167 -29.27 4.63 -1.95
CA THR A 167 -30.64 5.10 -2.03
C THR A 167 -30.96 5.61 -3.44
N GLU A 168 -30.13 6.46 -4.02
CA GLU A 168 -30.32 7.00 -5.37
C GLU A 168 -30.27 5.92 -6.44
N THR A 169 -29.42 4.89 -6.25
CA THR A 169 -29.23 3.84 -7.25
C THR A 169 -30.33 2.78 -7.20
N TYR A 170 -30.79 2.40 -6.00
CA TYR A 170 -31.61 1.20 -5.82
C TYR A 170 -33.06 1.48 -5.39
N LEU A 171 -33.38 2.66 -4.85
CA LEU A 171 -34.73 2.92 -4.33
C LEU A 171 -35.82 2.76 -5.40
N ASP A 172 -35.55 3.21 -6.63
CA ASP A 172 -36.48 3.15 -7.77
C ASP A 172 -36.35 1.87 -8.61
N CYS A 173 -35.43 0.95 -8.22
CA CYS A 173 -35.19 -0.31 -8.92
C CYS A 173 -35.99 -1.49 -8.35
N LEU A 174 -36.96 -1.23 -7.48
CA LEU A 174 -37.84 -2.28 -6.95
C LEU A 174 -38.81 -2.74 -8.03
N PRO A 175 -38.96 -4.06 -8.24
CA PRO A 175 -39.88 -4.62 -9.24
C PRO A 175 -41.35 -4.35 -8.91
#